data_94c7196329e36b402f780c9956414094
#
_entry.id   94c7196329e36b402f780c9956414094
#
_cell.length_a   1.000
_cell.length_b   1.000
_cell.length_c   1.000
_cell.angle_alpha   90.00
_cell.angle_beta   90.00
_cell.angle_gamma   90.00
#
_symmetry.space_group_name_H-M   'P 1'
#
loop_
_entity.id
_entity.type
_entity.pdbx_description
1 polymer ?
#
loop_
_entity_poly.entity_id
_entity_poly.type
_entity_poly.pdbx_seq_one_letter_code
_entity_poly.pdbx_strand_id
1 'polypeptide(L)'
;MGFSISAISAVSLMSVVRQNVKAFTLLAVLTSASGFVWTQGAYADTASSVVMSAETASTEASVDTATGSAAQVPAQVLALVGSWQLVSGRYLNENHEWVDYQNLNLSAIKVISARHFSFTTMKNVDGVSQFWAAGSGTYQATATEYTERPELNSFGAAKGAEFVFSYAIKGQELHTQRVENGELKEVEVWQRLD
;
A
#
# COMPACT_ATOMS: atom_id res chain seq x y z
N MET A 1 35.19 -11.46 5.70
CA MET A 1 34.74 -10.08 5.99
C MET A 1 33.37 -9.93 5.33
N GLY A 2 32.30 -10.13 6.09
CA GLY A 2 30.93 -10.04 5.59
C GLY A 2 30.41 -8.61 5.79
N PHE A 3 30.06 -7.94 4.70
CA PHE A 3 29.35 -6.66 4.77
C PHE A 3 27.89 -6.96 5.09
N SER A 4 27.49 -6.64 6.30
CA SER A 4 26.08 -6.59 6.71
C SER A 4 25.45 -5.37 6.06
N ILE A 5 24.56 -5.58 5.07
CA ILE A 5 23.74 -4.50 4.52
C ILE A 5 22.64 -4.25 5.55
N SER A 6 22.84 -3.18 6.34
CA SER A 6 21.85 -2.70 7.29
C SER A 6 20.59 -2.28 6.51
N ALA A 7 19.45 -2.84 6.85
CA ALA A 7 18.16 -2.44 6.28
C ALA A 7 17.95 -0.94 6.54
N ILE A 8 17.83 -0.16 5.48
CA ILE A 8 17.54 1.28 5.55
C ILE A 8 16.16 1.43 6.19
N SER A 9 16.11 2.06 7.35
CA SER A 9 14.85 2.31 8.08
C SER A 9 13.89 3.16 7.24
N ALA A 10 12.60 2.86 7.27
CA ALA A 10 11.57 3.64 6.56
C ALA A 10 11.55 5.13 6.97
N VAL A 11 12.12 5.45 8.13
CA VAL A 11 12.31 6.83 8.60
C VAL A 11 13.35 7.58 7.79
N SER A 12 14.43 6.90 7.34
CA SER A 12 15.38 7.44 6.37
C SER A 12 14.70 7.77 5.05
N LEU A 13 13.64 7.08 4.71
CA LEU A 13 12.85 7.22 3.49
C LEU A 13 12.07 8.54 3.41
N MET A 14 11.55 9.06 4.52
CA MET A 14 10.90 10.38 4.53
C MET A 14 11.91 11.54 4.41
N SER A 15 13.16 11.33 4.83
CA SER A 15 14.25 12.30 4.65
C SER A 15 14.72 12.40 3.19
N VAL A 16 14.75 11.29 2.45
CA VAL A 16 15.14 11.25 1.03
C VAL A 16 14.16 12.01 0.15
N VAL A 17 12.85 11.96 0.45
CA VAL A 17 11.83 12.75 -0.28
C VAL A 17 12.08 14.25 -0.14
N ARG A 18 12.67 14.73 0.97
CA ARG A 18 13.03 16.14 1.14
C ARG A 18 14.18 16.61 0.24
N GLN A 19 15.09 15.74 -0.15
CA GLN A 19 16.27 16.15 -0.95
C GLN A 19 15.96 16.24 -2.45
N ASN A 20 15.01 15.45 -2.96
CA ASN A 20 14.69 15.46 -4.39
C ASN A 20 13.76 16.60 -4.84
N VAL A 21 13.09 17.31 -3.92
CA VAL A 21 12.22 18.46 -4.27
C VAL A 21 13.01 19.74 -4.56
N LYS A 22 14.30 19.81 -4.22
CA LYS A 22 15.13 21.02 -4.45
C LYS A 22 15.81 21.11 -5.82
N ALA A 23 15.64 20.14 -6.71
CA ALA A 23 16.38 20.07 -7.99
C ALA A 23 15.51 20.21 -9.24
N PHE A 24 14.30 20.75 -9.18
CA PHE A 24 13.59 21.20 -10.39
C PHE A 24 13.57 22.72 -10.48
N THR A 25 14.72 23.27 -10.85
CA THR A 25 14.80 24.65 -11.39
C THR A 25 14.18 24.62 -12.77
N LEU A 26 13.14 25.41 -12.93
CA LEU A 26 12.40 25.69 -14.16
C LEU A 26 13.36 26.08 -15.28
N LEU A 27 13.54 25.23 -16.28
CA LEU A 27 14.05 25.65 -17.58
C LEU A 27 12.90 25.58 -18.57
N ALA A 28 12.22 26.69 -18.74
CA ALA A 28 11.24 26.89 -19.80
C ALA A 28 11.98 26.97 -21.15
N VAL A 29 11.91 25.91 -21.95
CA VAL A 29 12.24 25.96 -23.36
C VAL A 29 10.95 25.92 -24.16
N LEU A 30 10.59 27.07 -24.74
CA LEU A 30 9.58 27.13 -25.79
C LEU A 30 10.12 26.40 -27.02
N THR A 31 9.44 25.33 -27.46
CA THR A 31 9.51 24.88 -28.84
C THR A 31 8.12 24.50 -29.34
N SER A 32 7.81 25.13 -30.43
CA SER A 32 6.74 25.10 -31.42
C SER A 32 5.96 23.80 -31.60
N ALA A 33 4.68 24.03 -31.90
CA ALA A 33 3.65 23.14 -32.35
C ALA A 33 4.09 22.17 -33.46
N SER A 34 3.80 20.88 -33.27
CA SER A 34 3.60 19.93 -34.35
C SER A 34 2.45 19.02 -33.97
N GLY A 35 1.38 19.08 -34.75
CA GLY A 35 0.14 18.35 -34.51
C GLY A 35 0.33 16.85 -34.57
N PHE A 36 -0.14 16.16 -33.57
CA PHE A 36 -0.30 14.72 -33.57
C PHE A 36 -1.78 14.41 -33.74
N VAL A 37 -2.13 13.89 -34.92
CA VAL A 37 -3.46 13.38 -35.23
C VAL A 37 -3.60 11.99 -34.60
N TRP A 38 -4.53 11.85 -33.67
CA TRP A 38 -4.93 10.56 -33.13
C TRP A 38 -5.94 9.92 -34.10
N THR A 39 -5.55 8.86 -34.78
CA THR A 39 -6.49 7.99 -35.49
C THR A 39 -7.09 7.00 -34.51
N GLN A 40 -8.41 7.09 -34.30
CA GLN A 40 -9.18 6.09 -33.57
C GLN A 40 -9.25 4.81 -34.41
N GLY A 41 -8.55 3.75 -33.95
CA GLY A 41 -8.74 2.41 -34.48
C GLY A 41 -10.01 1.80 -33.88
N ALA A 42 -11.00 1.54 -34.73
CA ALA A 42 -12.18 0.78 -34.37
C ALA A 42 -11.82 -0.69 -34.19
N TYR A 43 -12.02 -1.23 -32.97
CA TYR A 43 -11.96 -2.68 -32.73
C TYR A 43 -13.30 -3.28 -33.08
N ALA A 44 -13.33 -4.08 -34.12
CA ALA A 44 -14.47 -4.90 -34.48
C ALA A 44 -14.62 -6.08 -33.51
N ASP A 45 -15.79 -6.15 -32.91
CA ASP A 45 -16.28 -7.22 -32.05
C ASP A 45 -16.56 -8.46 -32.89
N THR A 46 -15.79 -9.53 -32.72
CA THR A 46 -16.06 -10.86 -33.28
C THR A 46 -16.47 -11.80 -32.15
N ALA A 47 -17.77 -11.83 -31.87
CA ALA A 47 -18.37 -12.83 -31.01
C ALA A 47 -18.33 -14.19 -31.73
N SER A 48 -17.45 -15.10 -31.31
CA SER A 48 -17.45 -16.50 -31.73
C SER A 48 -18.21 -17.33 -30.71
N SER A 49 -19.42 -17.72 -31.06
CA SER A 49 -20.27 -18.66 -30.30
C SER A 49 -19.75 -20.09 -30.49
N VAL A 50 -19.12 -20.64 -29.45
CA VAL A 50 -18.82 -22.08 -29.39
C VAL A 50 -19.98 -22.79 -28.70
N VAL A 51 -20.74 -23.52 -29.50
CA VAL A 51 -21.74 -24.48 -28.99
C VAL A 51 -20.98 -25.75 -28.59
N MET A 52 -20.91 -26.05 -27.30
CA MET A 52 -20.43 -27.35 -26.81
C MET A 52 -21.61 -28.26 -26.52
N SER A 53 -21.68 -29.35 -27.28
CA SER A 53 -22.62 -30.47 -27.05
C SER A 53 -22.24 -31.18 -25.74
N ALA A 54 -23.25 -31.41 -24.92
CA ALA A 54 -23.13 -32.22 -23.72
C ALA A 54 -23.12 -33.72 -24.10
N GLU A 55 -22.03 -34.40 -23.79
CA GLU A 55 -21.97 -35.86 -23.80
C GLU A 55 -21.95 -36.37 -22.36
N THR A 56 -22.99 -37.09 -22.01
CA THR A 56 -23.24 -37.70 -20.69
C THR A 56 -22.38 -38.95 -20.57
N ALA A 57 -21.34 -38.94 -19.79
CA ALA A 57 -20.64 -40.13 -19.31
C ALA A 57 -20.78 -40.20 -17.78
N SER A 58 -21.67 -41.09 -17.32
CA SER A 58 -21.75 -41.51 -15.94
C SER A 58 -20.53 -42.36 -15.59
N THR A 59 -19.67 -41.83 -14.71
CA THR A 59 -18.70 -42.67 -14.01
C THR A 59 -18.83 -42.32 -12.53
N GLU A 60 -19.38 -43.26 -11.76
CA GLU A 60 -19.39 -43.22 -10.31
C GLU A 60 -17.95 -43.32 -9.81
N ALA A 61 -17.34 -42.21 -9.44
CA ALA A 61 -16.08 -42.16 -8.70
C ALA A 61 -16.45 -41.87 -7.22
N SER A 62 -16.12 -42.82 -6.37
CA SER A 62 -16.19 -42.68 -4.91
C SER A 62 -15.39 -41.45 -4.51
N VAL A 63 -16.08 -40.41 -4.04
CA VAL A 63 -15.48 -39.21 -3.45
C VAL A 63 -15.01 -39.54 -2.05
N ASP A 64 -13.73 -39.84 -1.92
CA ASP A 64 -13.07 -39.82 -0.60
C ASP A 64 -13.13 -38.36 -0.10
N THR A 65 -14.04 -38.12 0.84
CA THR A 65 -14.24 -36.82 1.48
C THR A 65 -13.05 -36.55 2.40
N ALA A 66 -11.93 -36.15 1.83
CA ALA A 66 -10.87 -35.50 2.59
C ALA A 66 -11.43 -34.15 3.08
N THR A 67 -11.98 -34.14 4.29
CA THR A 67 -12.37 -32.93 5.01
C THR A 67 -11.12 -32.17 5.39
N GLY A 68 -10.48 -31.50 4.39
CA GLY A 68 -9.47 -30.52 4.61
C GLY A 68 -10.12 -29.36 5.36
N SER A 69 -9.87 -29.26 6.66
CA SER A 69 -10.25 -28.08 7.45
C SER A 69 -9.62 -26.86 6.77
N ALA A 70 -10.41 -26.13 5.99
CA ALA A 70 -9.99 -24.84 5.47
C ALA A 70 -9.68 -23.95 6.69
N ALA A 71 -8.40 -23.59 6.86
CA ALA A 71 -7.97 -22.73 7.95
C ALA A 71 -8.81 -21.45 7.92
N GLN A 72 -9.64 -21.26 8.92
CA GLN A 72 -10.55 -20.12 8.99
C GLN A 72 -9.73 -18.85 9.19
N VAL A 73 -9.87 -17.89 8.25
CA VAL A 73 -9.20 -16.59 8.34
C VAL A 73 -9.70 -15.89 9.61
N PRO A 74 -8.82 -15.43 10.50
CA PRO A 74 -9.25 -14.73 11.72
C PRO A 74 -10.11 -13.52 11.41
N ALA A 75 -11.14 -13.28 12.21
CA ALA A 75 -12.08 -12.16 12.02
C ALA A 75 -11.36 -10.80 11.99
N GLN A 76 -10.27 -10.62 12.78
CA GLN A 76 -9.45 -9.44 12.78
C GLN A 76 -8.78 -9.18 11.43
N VAL A 77 -8.36 -10.23 10.73
CA VAL A 77 -7.75 -10.09 9.39
C VAL A 77 -8.80 -9.65 8.38
N LEU A 78 -10.00 -10.18 8.45
CA LEU A 78 -11.11 -9.73 7.60
C LEU A 78 -11.50 -8.28 7.90
N ALA A 79 -11.40 -7.86 9.15
CA ALA A 79 -11.72 -6.51 9.59
C ALA A 79 -10.66 -5.47 9.15
N LEU A 80 -9.47 -5.88 8.67
CA LEU A 80 -8.51 -4.98 8.05
C LEU A 80 -8.98 -4.49 6.67
N VAL A 81 -9.71 -5.33 5.94
CA VAL A 81 -10.17 -5.00 4.57
C VAL A 81 -11.12 -3.81 4.62
N GLY A 82 -10.85 -2.80 3.78
CA GLY A 82 -11.65 -1.58 3.69
C GLY A 82 -10.82 -0.37 3.28
N SER A 83 -11.45 0.78 3.34
CA SER A 83 -10.85 2.08 3.06
C SER A 83 -10.70 2.85 4.38
N TRP A 84 -9.53 3.45 4.57
CA TRP A 84 -9.13 4.06 5.83
C TRP A 84 -8.57 5.46 5.61
N GLN A 85 -8.99 6.42 6.42
CA GLN A 85 -8.45 7.78 6.44
C GLN A 85 -7.54 7.97 7.65
N LEU A 86 -6.37 8.54 7.43
CA LEU A 86 -5.46 8.90 8.52
C LEU A 86 -6.10 9.98 9.42
N VAL A 87 -6.22 9.67 10.71
CA VAL A 87 -6.71 10.60 11.73
C VAL A 87 -5.55 11.24 12.47
N SER A 88 -4.59 10.44 12.90
CA SER A 88 -3.40 10.90 13.60
C SER A 88 -2.25 9.91 13.39
N GLY A 89 -1.05 10.40 13.62
CA GLY A 89 0.13 9.55 13.61
C GLY A 89 1.37 10.35 13.94
N ARG A 90 2.42 9.62 14.24
CA ARG A 90 3.75 10.18 14.46
C ARG A 90 4.82 9.15 14.12
N TYR A 91 5.97 9.63 13.72
CA TYR A 91 7.13 8.79 13.46
C TYR A 91 8.37 9.34 14.16
N LEU A 92 9.31 8.45 14.44
CA LEU A 92 10.62 8.80 14.99
C LEU A 92 11.56 9.10 13.81
N ASN A 93 12.08 10.33 13.73
CA ASN A 93 13.01 10.74 12.68
C ASN A 93 14.45 10.23 12.95
N GLU A 94 15.37 10.52 12.04
CA GLU A 94 16.79 10.10 12.16
C GLU A 94 17.52 10.71 13.38
N ASN A 95 17.01 11.83 13.89
CA ASN A 95 17.54 12.49 15.08
C ASN A 95 16.93 11.93 16.38
N HIS A 96 16.15 10.84 16.31
CA HIS A 96 15.39 10.28 17.42
C HIS A 96 14.35 11.25 18.02
N GLU A 97 13.79 12.15 17.19
CA GLU A 97 12.72 13.08 17.58
C GLU A 97 11.38 12.60 17.02
N TRP A 98 10.33 12.65 17.82
CA TRP A 98 8.98 12.37 17.37
C TRP A 98 8.43 13.51 16.52
N VAL A 99 7.95 13.18 15.34
CA VAL A 99 7.32 14.13 14.40
C VAL A 99 5.86 13.73 14.21
N ASP A 100 4.94 14.59 14.63
CA ASP A 100 3.51 14.39 14.45
C ASP A 100 3.09 14.71 13.01
N TYR A 101 2.26 13.86 12.44
CA TYR A 101 1.71 14.05 11.09
C TYR A 101 0.82 15.29 10.98
N GLN A 102 0.13 15.65 12.07
CA GLN A 102 -0.68 16.86 12.13
C GLN A 102 0.17 18.13 11.99
N ASN A 103 1.36 18.18 12.61
CA ASN A 103 2.29 19.29 12.47
C ASN A 103 2.85 19.44 11.04
N LEU A 104 2.76 18.39 10.24
CA LEU A 104 3.12 18.38 8.83
C LEU A 104 1.94 18.67 7.90
N ASN A 105 0.72 18.84 8.44
CA ASN A 105 -0.53 18.97 7.67
C ASN A 105 -0.72 17.83 6.67
N LEU A 106 -0.46 16.59 7.08
CA LEU A 106 -0.63 15.41 6.25
C LEU A 106 -2.09 14.94 6.27
N SER A 107 -2.55 14.48 5.12
CA SER A 107 -3.77 13.70 4.94
C SER A 107 -3.46 12.48 4.10
N ALA A 108 -4.05 11.33 4.45
CA ALA A 108 -3.80 10.09 3.72
C ALA A 108 -5.05 9.23 3.66
N ILE A 109 -5.12 8.45 2.57
CA ILE A 109 -6.07 7.34 2.43
C ILE A 109 -5.26 6.08 2.21
N LYS A 110 -5.65 5.00 2.90
CA LYS A 110 -5.14 3.63 2.73
C LYS A 110 -6.32 2.73 2.33
N VAL A 111 -6.14 1.94 1.30
CA VAL A 111 -7.10 0.90 0.89
C VAL A 111 -6.45 -0.45 1.09
N ILE A 112 -7.14 -1.34 1.76
CA ILE A 112 -6.71 -2.72 2.02
C ILE A 112 -7.74 -3.65 1.40
N SER A 113 -7.34 -4.44 0.43
CA SER A 113 -8.14 -5.50 -0.19
C SER A 113 -7.81 -6.85 0.46
N ALA A 114 -8.27 -7.95 -0.11
CA ALA A 114 -8.01 -9.29 0.43
C ALA A 114 -6.51 -9.67 0.48
N ARG A 115 -5.65 -9.09 -0.37
CA ARG A 115 -4.21 -9.43 -0.47
C ARG A 115 -3.30 -8.26 -0.76
N HIS A 116 -3.85 -7.08 -1.08
CA HIS A 116 -3.07 -5.92 -1.47
C HIS A 116 -3.44 -4.72 -0.62
N PHE A 117 -2.47 -3.84 -0.45
CA PHE A 117 -2.69 -2.52 0.12
C PHE A 117 -2.24 -1.44 -0.86
N SER A 118 -2.79 -0.26 -0.69
CA SER A 118 -2.33 0.97 -1.34
C SER A 118 -2.58 2.14 -0.41
N PHE A 119 -1.66 3.10 -0.39
CA PHE A 119 -1.90 4.37 0.28
C PHE A 119 -1.38 5.54 -0.54
N THR A 120 -2.00 6.69 -0.32
CA THR A 120 -1.56 7.97 -0.85
C THR A 120 -1.64 9.01 0.26
N THR A 121 -0.56 9.76 0.44
CA THR A 121 -0.43 10.82 1.43
C THR A 121 -0.16 12.14 0.72
N MET A 122 -0.92 13.15 1.10
CA MET A 122 -0.77 14.53 0.63
C MET A 122 -0.40 15.42 1.81
N LYS A 123 0.34 16.49 1.53
CA LYS A 123 0.67 17.55 2.46
C LYS A 123 -0.01 18.84 2.03
N ASN A 124 -0.68 19.53 2.94
CA ASN A 124 -1.19 20.87 2.67
C ASN A 124 -0.11 21.91 2.99
N VAL A 125 0.21 22.74 2.00
CA VAL A 125 1.14 23.88 2.14
C VAL A 125 0.41 25.12 1.66
N ASP A 126 0.09 26.02 2.56
CA ASP A 126 -0.60 27.30 2.26
C ASP A 126 -1.91 27.10 1.47
N GLY A 127 -2.68 26.06 1.81
CA GLY A 127 -3.94 25.73 1.14
C GLY A 127 -3.80 24.89 -0.14
N VAL A 128 -2.58 24.60 -0.57
CA VAL A 128 -2.31 23.78 -1.77
C VAL A 128 -1.92 22.37 -1.37
N SER A 129 -2.65 21.37 -1.87
CA SER A 129 -2.29 19.96 -1.69
C SER A 129 -1.10 19.58 -2.56
N GLN A 130 -0.04 19.09 -1.93
CA GLN A 130 1.17 18.60 -2.57
C GLN A 130 1.33 17.10 -2.28
N PHE A 131 1.81 16.34 -3.26
CA PHE A 131 2.14 14.95 -3.08
C PHE A 131 3.24 14.77 -2.01
N TRP A 132 3.02 13.86 -1.06
CA TRP A 132 3.99 13.54 -0.02
C TRP A 132 4.59 12.15 -0.21
N ALA A 133 3.75 11.12 -0.20
CA ALA A 133 4.18 9.73 -0.36
C ALA A 133 3.05 8.85 -0.88
N ALA A 134 3.42 7.76 -1.54
CA ALA A 134 2.50 6.69 -1.90
C ALA A 134 3.23 5.34 -1.89
N GLY A 135 2.48 4.29 -1.64
CA GLY A 135 2.95 2.91 -1.72
C GLY A 135 1.81 1.96 -2.03
N SER A 136 2.13 0.89 -2.73
CA SER A 136 1.22 -0.23 -2.94
C SER A 136 2.00 -1.53 -3.04
N GLY A 137 1.36 -2.63 -2.70
CA GLY A 137 1.99 -3.95 -2.72
C GLY A 137 1.07 -5.00 -2.10
N THR A 138 1.67 -6.11 -1.74
CA THR A 138 1.01 -7.20 -1.04
C THR A 138 1.17 -7.07 0.47
N TYR A 139 0.30 -7.75 1.20
CA TYR A 139 0.45 -7.86 2.65
C TYR A 139 0.11 -9.26 3.13
N GLN A 140 0.56 -9.56 4.35
CA GLN A 140 0.12 -10.70 5.16
C GLN A 140 -0.33 -10.19 6.51
N ALA A 141 -1.31 -10.86 7.11
CA ALA A 141 -1.78 -10.52 8.45
C ALA A 141 -2.09 -11.76 9.28
N THR A 142 -1.82 -11.66 10.58
CA THR A 142 -2.30 -12.54 11.64
C THR A 142 -3.38 -11.81 12.45
N ALA A 143 -3.76 -12.31 13.59
CA ALA A 143 -4.70 -11.63 14.49
C ALA A 143 -4.14 -10.32 15.10
N THR A 144 -2.81 -10.14 15.13
CA THR A 144 -2.14 -9.04 15.84
C THR A 144 -1.06 -8.34 15.03
N GLU A 145 -0.61 -8.93 13.91
CA GLU A 145 0.44 -8.39 13.07
C GLU A 145 -0.05 -8.21 11.63
N TYR A 146 0.40 -7.15 11.01
CA TYR A 146 0.15 -6.78 9.62
C TYR A 146 1.49 -6.41 8.98
N THR A 147 1.91 -7.18 7.97
CA THR A 147 3.20 -7.01 7.30
C THR A 147 2.97 -6.55 5.86
N GLU A 148 3.37 -5.33 5.54
CA GLU A 148 3.35 -4.76 4.20
C GLU A 148 4.64 -5.12 3.44
N ARG A 149 4.50 -5.48 2.15
CA ARG A 149 5.58 -5.67 1.17
C ARG A 149 5.36 -4.73 0.01
N PRO A 150 5.92 -3.50 0.05
CA PRO A 150 5.75 -2.53 -1.04
C PRO A 150 6.41 -3.03 -2.33
N GLU A 151 5.64 -3.01 -3.42
CA GLU A 151 6.12 -3.32 -4.77
C GLU A 151 6.35 -2.04 -5.57
N LEU A 152 5.43 -1.07 -5.40
CA LEU A 152 5.54 0.29 -5.94
C LEU A 152 5.54 1.26 -4.76
N ASN A 153 6.55 2.13 -4.69
CA ASN A 153 6.63 3.11 -3.63
C ASN A 153 7.42 4.34 -4.06
N SER A 154 7.09 5.48 -3.45
CA SER A 154 7.76 6.77 -3.68
C SER A 154 8.88 7.07 -2.69
N PHE A 155 9.10 6.18 -1.72
CA PHE A 155 10.00 6.43 -0.61
C PHE A 155 11.28 5.57 -0.62
N GLY A 156 11.56 4.89 -1.76
CA GLY A 156 12.83 4.20 -1.99
C GLY A 156 12.98 2.87 -1.23
N ALA A 157 11.89 2.26 -0.75
CA ALA A 157 11.97 0.92 -0.19
C ALA A 157 12.50 -0.06 -1.24
N ALA A 158 13.50 -0.84 -0.85
CA ALA A 158 14.09 -1.84 -1.72
C ALA A 158 13.09 -2.96 -2.03
N LYS A 159 13.29 -3.63 -3.17
CA LYS A 159 12.49 -4.82 -3.52
C LYS A 159 12.63 -5.88 -2.43
N GLY A 160 11.50 -6.37 -1.93
CA GLY A 160 11.46 -7.37 -0.85
C GLY A 160 11.55 -6.78 0.56
N ALA A 161 11.55 -5.45 0.73
CA ALA A 161 11.44 -4.83 2.03
C ALA A 161 10.11 -5.22 2.70
N GLU A 162 10.15 -5.41 4.02
CA GLU A 162 8.99 -5.73 4.84
C GLU A 162 8.83 -4.68 5.93
N PHE A 163 7.60 -4.21 6.10
CA PHE A 163 7.22 -3.31 7.19
C PHE A 163 6.22 -4.03 8.08
N VAL A 164 6.66 -4.39 9.27
CA VAL A 164 5.86 -5.15 10.24
C VAL A 164 5.23 -4.18 11.23
N PHE A 165 3.91 -4.23 11.30
CA PHE A 165 3.10 -3.46 12.24
C PHE A 165 2.38 -4.41 13.19
N SER A 166 2.41 -4.14 14.48
CA SER A 166 1.36 -4.62 15.37
C SER A 166 0.11 -3.78 15.14
N TYR A 167 -1.07 -4.38 15.19
CA TYR A 167 -2.32 -3.65 14.97
C TYR A 167 -3.44 -4.08 15.91
N ALA A 168 -4.41 -3.19 16.09
CA ALA A 168 -5.67 -3.46 16.74
C ALA A 168 -6.81 -2.67 16.06
N ILE A 169 -7.96 -3.31 15.87
CA ILE A 169 -9.18 -2.65 15.43
C ILE A 169 -10.05 -2.37 16.65
N LYS A 170 -10.42 -1.11 16.84
CA LYS A 170 -11.24 -0.62 17.95
C LYS A 170 -12.47 0.09 17.39
N GLY A 171 -13.57 -0.61 17.25
CA GLY A 171 -14.74 -0.07 16.57
C GLY A 171 -14.44 0.21 15.10
N GLN A 172 -14.46 1.47 14.72
CA GLN A 172 -14.18 1.94 13.35
C GLN A 172 -12.76 2.47 13.20
N GLU A 173 -11.89 2.24 14.17
CA GLU A 173 -10.50 2.70 14.12
C GLU A 173 -9.53 1.53 13.98
N LEU A 174 -8.55 1.68 13.08
CA LEU A 174 -7.37 0.83 12.95
C LEU A 174 -6.19 1.56 13.61
N HIS A 175 -5.65 0.96 14.66
CA HIS A 175 -4.45 1.42 15.35
C HIS A 175 -3.27 0.58 14.92
N THR A 176 -2.20 1.19 14.44
CA THR A 176 -0.96 0.49 14.04
C THR A 176 0.25 1.03 14.79
N GLN A 177 1.22 0.16 15.03
CA GLN A 177 2.50 0.50 15.61
C GLN A 177 3.61 -0.28 14.90
N ARG A 178 4.70 0.38 14.60
CA ARG A 178 5.88 -0.25 14.01
C ARG A 178 7.07 -0.12 14.95
N VAL A 179 7.69 -1.26 15.23
CA VAL A 179 8.88 -1.38 16.06
C VAL A 179 10.01 -1.93 15.20
N GLU A 180 11.17 -1.28 15.22
CA GLU A 180 12.38 -1.75 14.56
C GLU A 180 13.53 -1.81 15.56
N ASN A 181 14.21 -2.96 15.62
CA ASN A 181 15.32 -3.20 16.56
C ASN A 181 14.96 -2.91 18.03
N GLY A 182 13.71 -3.19 18.42
CA GLY A 182 13.21 -2.96 19.78
C GLY A 182 12.80 -1.50 20.08
N GLU A 183 12.92 -0.58 19.12
CA GLU A 183 12.53 0.82 19.27
C GLU A 183 11.22 1.10 18.51
N LEU A 184 10.29 1.78 19.18
CA LEU A 184 9.04 2.23 18.54
C LEU A 184 9.37 3.33 17.52
N LYS A 185 9.02 3.09 16.25
CA LYS A 185 9.35 3.98 15.13
C LYS A 185 8.16 4.75 14.60
N GLU A 186 6.94 4.20 14.73
CA GLU A 186 5.76 4.79 14.13
C GLU A 186 4.50 4.35 14.89
N VAL A 187 3.55 5.25 15.00
CA VAL A 187 2.21 5.00 15.54
C VAL A 187 1.21 5.72 14.65
N GLU A 188 0.14 5.03 14.26
CA GLU A 188 -0.91 5.61 13.44
C GLU A 188 -2.29 5.21 13.93
N VAL A 189 -3.24 6.09 13.71
CA VAL A 189 -4.69 5.85 13.90
C VAL A 189 -5.39 6.20 12.60
N TRP A 190 -6.15 5.26 12.10
CA TRP A 190 -6.90 5.35 10.86
C TRP A 190 -8.38 5.16 11.17
N GLN A 191 -9.24 6.00 10.59
CA GLN A 191 -10.70 5.89 10.66
C GLN A 191 -11.22 5.15 9.43
N ARG A 192 -12.13 4.21 9.61
CA ARG A 192 -12.80 3.52 8.50
C ARG A 192 -13.70 4.49 7.74
N LEU A 193 -13.72 4.38 6.42
CA LEU A 193 -14.53 5.18 5.51
C LEU A 193 -15.76 4.43 4.98
N ASP A 194 -15.75 3.09 4.98
CA ASP A 194 -16.78 2.19 4.41
C ASP A 194 -17.18 1.07 5.37
#